data_6b01c72b8873121b5c28583f18bf6aa6
#
_entry.id   6b01c72b8873121b5c28583f18bf6aa6
#
_cell.length_a   1.000
_cell.length_b   1.000
_cell.length_c   1.000
_cell.angle_alpha   90.00
_cell.angle_beta   90.00
_cell.angle_gamma   90.00
#
_symmetry.space_group_name_H-M   'P 1'
#
loop_
_entity.id
_entity.type
_entity.pdbx_description
1 polymer ?
#
loop_
_entity_poly.entity_id
_entity_poly.type
_entity_poly.pdbx_seq_one_letter_code
_entity_poly.pdbx_strand_id
1 'polypeptide(L)'
;MPDLPDPVDLAIPAFVALVLAEMLVARARDRSRYCPRDTLTSLMLGFGSTIASVLAGGMVFALATWVHQFRLFDISYAWYWFVLAFVLDDLAYYVFHRSAHRVRWFWASHVIHHSSQHYNLTTALRQTWTGFFSLGFVFRLPLFLIGFPPAMVFFCAGLNLVYQFWIHTEVIGRTPRWFEAVMNTPSHHRVHHATNARYLDKNYAGVFIVWDKMFGTFEPERDDDRPRYGIVHNLPDFSILRAAFHEWWGIAKDVRAAPGLKARLGYMFGPPGWSHDGSRDTSETIKARWLARQSASASADGDNEASDRGEPWKKPTSSSSGPDPEAAPPRAA
;
A
#
# COMPACT_ATOMS: atom_id res chain seq x y z
N MET A 1 4.40 32.38 -17.08
CA MET A 1 4.72 31.04 -16.55
C MET A 1 4.86 30.12 -17.73
N PRO A 2 5.83 29.18 -17.76
CA PRO A 2 5.82 28.16 -18.80
C PRO A 2 4.52 27.36 -18.70
N ASP A 3 3.97 27.05 -19.87
CA ASP A 3 2.80 26.17 -19.98
C ASP A 3 3.32 24.73 -19.83
N LEU A 4 3.18 24.16 -18.61
CA LEU A 4 3.59 22.80 -18.31
C LEU A 4 2.38 21.87 -18.51
N PRO A 5 2.48 20.87 -19.42
CA PRO A 5 1.39 19.93 -19.62
C PRO A 5 1.19 19.05 -18.37
N ASP A 6 -0.01 18.53 -18.18
CA ASP A 6 -0.25 17.52 -17.13
C ASP A 6 0.39 16.18 -17.53
N PRO A 7 1.38 15.66 -16.77
CA PRO A 7 2.03 14.41 -17.09
C PRO A 7 1.08 13.21 -17.05
N VAL A 8 0.05 13.24 -16.20
CA VAL A 8 -0.93 12.15 -16.06
C VAL A 8 -1.80 12.09 -17.31
N ASP A 9 -2.29 13.23 -17.80
CA ASP A 9 -3.10 13.28 -19.02
C ASP A 9 -2.33 12.76 -20.21
N LEU A 10 -1.06 13.13 -20.33
CA LEU A 10 -0.18 12.63 -21.41
C LEU A 10 0.09 11.13 -21.30
N ALA A 11 0.06 10.55 -20.08
CA ALA A 11 0.32 9.13 -19.84
C ALA A 11 -0.92 8.24 -20.04
N ILE A 12 -2.14 8.79 -20.12
CA ILE A 12 -3.38 7.99 -20.25
C ILE A 12 -3.31 6.95 -21.39
N PRO A 13 -2.87 7.28 -22.63
CA PRO A 13 -2.79 6.27 -23.69
C PRO A 13 -1.84 5.12 -23.33
N ALA A 14 -0.72 5.42 -22.68
CA ALA A 14 0.23 4.40 -22.21
C ALA A 14 -0.36 3.54 -21.10
N PHE A 15 -1.11 4.13 -20.16
CA PHE A 15 -1.80 3.39 -19.10
C PHE A 15 -2.80 2.40 -19.68
N VAL A 16 -3.61 2.82 -20.64
CA VAL A 16 -4.57 1.93 -21.33
C VAL A 16 -3.83 0.77 -22.03
N ALA A 17 -2.78 1.08 -22.78
CA ALA A 17 -1.98 0.06 -23.48
C ALA A 17 -1.35 -0.95 -22.50
N LEU A 18 -0.80 -0.47 -21.39
CA LEU A 18 -0.19 -1.33 -20.37
C LEU A 18 -1.21 -2.20 -19.63
N VAL A 19 -2.41 -1.69 -19.32
CA VAL A 19 -3.50 -2.50 -18.74
C VAL A 19 -3.90 -3.61 -19.69
N LEU A 20 -4.10 -3.29 -20.97
CA LEU A 20 -4.46 -4.30 -21.99
C LEU A 20 -3.35 -5.34 -22.16
N ALA A 21 -2.09 -4.92 -22.18
CA ALA A 21 -0.94 -5.83 -22.25
C ALA A 21 -0.88 -6.75 -21.02
N GLU A 22 -1.07 -6.22 -19.82
CA GLU A 22 -1.10 -7.01 -18.58
C GLU A 22 -2.26 -8.03 -18.61
N MET A 23 -3.46 -7.62 -19.03
CA MET A 23 -4.61 -8.53 -19.17
C MET A 23 -4.31 -9.69 -20.13
N LEU A 24 -3.68 -9.42 -21.27
CA LEU A 24 -3.28 -10.45 -22.22
C LEU A 24 -2.24 -11.42 -21.63
N VAL A 25 -1.22 -10.89 -20.94
CA VAL A 25 -0.19 -11.69 -20.27
C VAL A 25 -0.81 -12.52 -19.12
N ALA A 26 -1.70 -11.94 -18.33
CA ALA A 26 -2.38 -12.64 -17.24
C ALA A 26 -3.23 -13.80 -17.78
N ARG A 27 -3.97 -13.58 -18.86
CA ARG A 27 -4.75 -14.61 -19.56
C ARG A 27 -3.86 -15.73 -20.13
N ALA A 28 -2.76 -15.36 -20.80
CA ALA A 28 -1.84 -16.35 -21.40
C ALA A 28 -1.12 -17.22 -20.35
N ARG A 29 -0.97 -16.73 -19.12
CA ARG A 29 -0.33 -17.46 -18.01
C ARG A 29 -1.33 -18.17 -17.08
N ASP A 30 -2.61 -18.23 -17.47
CA ASP A 30 -3.72 -18.80 -16.68
C ASP A 30 -3.75 -18.31 -15.22
N ARG A 31 -3.54 -17.00 -15.06
CA ARG A 31 -3.54 -16.35 -13.74
C ARG A 31 -4.75 -15.43 -13.63
N SER A 32 -5.69 -15.76 -12.75
CA SER A 32 -6.90 -14.98 -12.47
C SER A 32 -6.62 -13.70 -11.67
N ARG A 33 -5.78 -12.81 -12.23
CA ARG A 33 -5.43 -11.51 -11.60
C ARG A 33 -6.50 -10.44 -11.77
N TYR A 34 -7.43 -10.65 -12.68
CA TYR A 34 -8.48 -9.71 -13.02
C TYR A 34 -9.86 -10.26 -12.66
N CYS A 35 -10.54 -9.56 -11.77
CA CYS A 35 -11.97 -9.75 -11.52
C CYS A 35 -12.73 -8.64 -12.24
N PRO A 36 -13.64 -8.92 -13.17
CA PRO A 36 -14.33 -7.88 -13.94
C PRO A 36 -15.06 -6.83 -13.09
N ARG A 37 -15.67 -7.26 -11.97
CA ARG A 37 -16.37 -6.36 -11.06
C ARG A 37 -15.40 -5.45 -10.31
N ASP A 38 -14.28 -5.97 -9.82
CA ASP A 38 -13.25 -5.19 -9.13
C ASP A 38 -12.55 -4.22 -10.08
N THR A 39 -12.24 -4.69 -11.31
CA THR A 39 -11.69 -3.86 -12.38
C THR A 39 -12.62 -2.70 -12.73
N LEU A 40 -13.92 -2.98 -12.94
CA LEU A 40 -14.91 -1.92 -13.21
C LEU A 40 -14.98 -0.92 -12.05
N THR A 41 -14.97 -1.40 -10.81
CA THR A 41 -14.96 -0.51 -9.64
C THR A 41 -13.72 0.39 -9.65
N SER A 42 -12.53 -0.15 -9.95
CA SER A 42 -11.30 0.62 -10.05
C SER A 42 -11.37 1.71 -11.13
N LEU A 43 -11.85 1.36 -12.33
CA LEU A 43 -12.03 2.29 -13.44
C LEU A 43 -13.04 3.41 -13.10
N MET A 44 -14.17 3.06 -12.49
CA MET A 44 -15.19 4.04 -12.09
C MET A 44 -14.71 4.96 -10.97
N LEU A 45 -13.93 4.45 -10.03
CA LEU A 45 -13.29 5.26 -9.00
C LEU A 45 -12.25 6.21 -9.62
N GLY A 46 -11.46 5.75 -10.59
CA GLY A 46 -10.53 6.59 -11.34
C GLY A 46 -11.25 7.69 -12.11
N PHE A 47 -12.29 7.35 -12.85
CA PHE A 47 -13.10 8.35 -13.59
C PHE A 47 -13.70 9.41 -12.67
N GLY A 48 -14.31 8.98 -11.56
CA GLY A 48 -14.90 9.91 -10.58
C GLY A 48 -13.84 10.76 -9.87
N SER A 49 -12.63 10.23 -9.67
CA SER A 49 -11.52 11.01 -9.10
C SER A 49 -11.03 12.11 -10.04
N THR A 50 -11.04 11.87 -11.35
CA THR A 50 -10.73 12.90 -12.36
C THR A 50 -11.75 14.06 -12.26
N ILE A 51 -13.05 13.73 -12.19
CA ILE A 51 -14.09 14.76 -11.98
C ILE A 51 -13.86 15.52 -10.67
N ALA A 52 -13.61 14.82 -9.57
CA ALA A 52 -13.34 15.45 -8.27
C ALA A 52 -12.09 16.36 -8.32
N SER A 53 -11.04 15.94 -9.03
CA SER A 53 -9.82 16.73 -9.22
C SER A 53 -10.05 17.99 -10.05
N VAL A 54 -10.86 17.93 -11.10
CA VAL A 54 -11.23 19.11 -11.88
C VAL A 54 -12.01 20.11 -11.02
N LEU A 55 -12.96 19.63 -10.21
CA LEU A 55 -13.78 20.48 -9.34
C LEU A 55 -12.98 21.14 -8.20
N ALA A 56 -12.03 20.42 -7.61
CA ALA A 56 -11.25 20.90 -6.48
C ALA A 56 -9.90 21.52 -6.88
N GLY A 57 -9.36 21.15 -8.04
CA GLY A 57 -8.00 21.50 -8.48
C GLY A 57 -7.77 23.00 -8.56
N GLY A 58 -8.75 23.76 -9.07
CA GLY A 58 -8.67 25.22 -9.11
C GLY A 58 -8.52 25.85 -7.73
N MET A 59 -9.23 25.36 -6.71
CA MET A 59 -9.10 25.84 -5.33
C MET A 59 -7.74 25.51 -4.74
N VAL A 60 -7.27 24.25 -4.95
CA VAL A 60 -5.95 23.81 -4.46
C VAL A 60 -4.84 24.62 -5.12
N PHE A 61 -4.93 24.87 -6.43
CA PHE A 61 -3.96 25.68 -7.15
C PHE A 61 -3.99 27.16 -6.69
N ALA A 62 -5.17 27.73 -6.46
CA ALA A 62 -5.31 29.08 -5.94
C ALA A 62 -4.69 29.21 -4.54
N LEU A 63 -4.93 28.24 -3.65
CA LEU A 63 -4.31 28.18 -2.33
C LEU A 63 -2.79 28.04 -2.43
N ALA A 64 -2.28 27.17 -3.28
CA ALA A 64 -0.85 27.03 -3.52
C ALA A 64 -0.21 28.33 -4.00
N THR A 65 -0.87 29.02 -4.93
CA THR A 65 -0.43 30.32 -5.45
C THR A 65 -0.47 31.41 -4.37
N TRP A 66 -1.49 31.40 -3.53
CA TRP A 66 -1.59 32.31 -2.39
C TRP A 66 -0.47 32.09 -1.38
N VAL A 67 -0.22 30.81 -0.98
CA VAL A 67 0.88 30.46 -0.07
C VAL A 67 2.23 30.84 -0.68
N HIS A 68 2.43 30.62 -1.98
CA HIS A 68 3.66 30.97 -2.68
C HIS A 68 3.96 32.48 -2.68
N GLN A 69 2.99 33.36 -2.44
CA GLN A 69 3.26 34.80 -2.25
C GLN A 69 4.13 35.08 -1.02
N PHE A 70 4.12 34.19 -0.02
CA PHE A 70 4.92 34.26 1.20
C PHE A 70 6.24 33.48 1.12
N ARG A 71 6.70 33.17 -0.11
CA ARG A 71 7.91 32.38 -0.34
C ARG A 71 9.17 33.03 0.22
N LEU A 72 10.07 32.19 0.68
CA LEU A 72 11.36 32.61 1.23
C LEU A 72 12.40 32.86 0.14
N PHE A 73 12.31 32.16 -0.99
CA PHE A 73 13.24 32.24 -2.10
C PHE A 73 12.51 32.38 -3.43
N ASP A 74 13.15 33.08 -4.40
CA ASP A 74 12.67 33.17 -5.78
C ASP A 74 13.31 32.04 -6.62
N ILE A 75 12.63 30.88 -6.67
CA ILE A 75 13.11 29.74 -7.44
C ILE A 75 12.65 29.85 -8.89
N SER A 76 13.62 29.77 -9.83
CA SER A 76 13.36 29.82 -11.26
C SER A 76 12.93 28.48 -11.86
N TYR A 77 12.49 28.47 -13.14
CA TYR A 77 12.18 27.24 -13.88
C TYR A 77 13.43 26.59 -14.51
N ALA A 78 14.64 26.75 -13.95
CA ALA A 78 15.82 26.03 -14.43
C ALA A 78 15.70 24.52 -14.11
N TRP A 79 16.23 23.68 -15.02
CA TRP A 79 16.05 22.23 -14.96
C TRP A 79 16.47 21.57 -13.63
N TYR A 80 17.52 22.06 -13.00
CA TYR A 80 18.01 21.53 -11.71
C TYR A 80 17.02 21.77 -10.56
N TRP A 81 16.19 22.82 -10.63
CA TRP A 81 15.14 23.04 -9.67
C TRP A 81 13.98 22.05 -9.84
N PHE A 82 13.71 21.58 -11.06
CA PHE A 82 12.75 20.49 -11.27
C PHE A 82 13.22 19.18 -10.64
N VAL A 83 14.53 18.88 -10.74
CA VAL A 83 15.09 17.67 -10.08
C VAL A 83 14.92 17.78 -8.57
N LEU A 84 15.27 18.92 -7.97
CA LEU A 84 15.11 19.11 -6.53
C LEU A 84 13.62 19.12 -6.12
N ALA A 85 12.75 19.78 -6.87
CA ALA A 85 11.30 19.79 -6.64
C ALA A 85 10.74 18.37 -6.67
N PHE A 86 11.16 17.53 -7.62
CA PHE A 86 10.71 16.14 -7.74
C PHE A 86 11.13 15.30 -6.53
N VAL A 87 12.37 15.43 -6.08
CA VAL A 87 12.87 14.70 -4.89
C VAL A 87 12.12 15.16 -3.62
N LEU A 88 11.88 16.46 -3.47
CA LEU A 88 11.17 17.01 -2.31
C LEU A 88 9.65 16.73 -2.37
N ASP A 89 9.05 16.70 -3.57
CA ASP A 89 7.66 16.26 -3.74
C ASP A 89 7.49 14.80 -3.36
N ASP A 90 8.44 13.93 -3.75
CA ASP A 90 8.40 12.51 -3.37
C ASP A 90 8.57 12.31 -1.86
N LEU A 91 9.41 13.13 -1.19
CA LEU A 91 9.47 13.15 0.27
C LEU A 91 8.15 13.63 0.89
N ALA A 92 7.54 14.69 0.35
CA ALA A 92 6.23 15.17 0.82
C ALA A 92 5.14 14.11 0.61
N TYR A 93 5.18 13.39 -0.51
CA TYR A 93 4.32 12.25 -0.77
C TYR A 93 4.53 11.13 0.25
N TYR A 94 5.78 10.76 0.55
CA TYR A 94 6.09 9.76 1.58
C TYR A 94 5.49 10.14 2.94
N VAL A 95 5.67 11.40 3.38
CA VAL A 95 5.13 11.89 4.66
C VAL A 95 3.61 11.86 4.67
N PHE A 96 2.97 12.31 3.58
CA PHE A 96 1.52 12.21 3.40
C PHE A 96 1.06 10.76 3.45
N HIS A 97 1.67 9.88 2.66
CA HIS A 97 1.28 8.49 2.51
C HIS A 97 1.40 7.71 3.83
N ARG A 98 2.52 7.90 4.55
CA ARG A 98 2.70 7.37 5.90
C ARG A 98 1.63 7.91 6.87
N SER A 99 1.32 9.20 6.80
CA SER A 99 0.25 9.81 7.60
C SER A 99 -1.12 9.24 7.26
N ALA A 100 -1.38 8.95 5.97
CA ALA A 100 -2.61 8.34 5.52
C ALA A 100 -2.85 6.94 6.11
N HIS A 101 -1.81 6.19 6.40
CA HIS A 101 -1.90 4.91 7.10
C HIS A 101 -1.95 5.02 8.63
N ARG A 102 -1.58 6.16 9.21
CA ARG A 102 -1.46 6.35 10.66
C ARG A 102 -2.55 7.21 11.26
N VAL A 103 -3.27 7.98 10.46
CA VAL A 103 -4.34 8.89 10.87
C VAL A 103 -5.61 8.54 10.11
N ARG A 104 -6.65 8.14 10.82
CA ARG A 104 -7.90 7.64 10.23
C ARG A 104 -8.57 8.64 9.29
N TRP A 105 -8.45 9.95 9.54
CA TRP A 105 -8.97 10.99 8.67
C TRP A 105 -8.36 10.95 7.26
N PHE A 106 -7.04 10.82 7.17
CA PHE A 106 -6.34 10.67 5.89
C PHE A 106 -6.58 9.29 5.26
N TRP A 107 -6.63 8.25 6.12
CA TRP A 107 -6.96 6.88 5.70
C TRP A 107 -8.31 6.79 5.00
N ALA A 108 -9.31 7.55 5.42
CA ALA A 108 -10.65 7.53 4.83
C ALA A 108 -10.67 7.87 3.33
N SER A 109 -9.71 8.65 2.83
CA SER A 109 -9.49 8.86 1.40
C SER A 109 -8.55 7.83 0.78
N HIS A 110 -7.62 7.26 1.55
CA HIS A 110 -6.59 6.36 1.02
C HIS A 110 -7.03 4.88 1.01
N VAL A 111 -7.87 4.47 1.94
CA VAL A 111 -8.42 3.10 2.02
C VAL A 111 -9.12 2.65 0.74
N ILE A 112 -9.66 3.59 -0.04
CA ILE A 112 -10.29 3.34 -1.33
C ILE A 112 -9.30 2.62 -2.25
N HIS A 113 -8.07 3.11 -2.31
CA HIS A 113 -6.96 2.57 -3.09
C HIS A 113 -6.58 1.15 -2.64
N HIS A 114 -6.53 0.89 -1.34
CA HIS A 114 -6.23 -0.43 -0.76
C HIS A 114 -7.38 -1.43 -0.81
N SER A 115 -8.60 -1.01 -1.10
CA SER A 115 -9.79 -1.86 -1.00
C SER A 115 -9.96 -2.90 -2.13
N SER A 116 -9.09 -2.91 -3.14
CA SER A 116 -9.05 -3.96 -4.16
C SER A 116 -8.48 -5.25 -3.57
N GLN A 117 -9.17 -6.36 -3.78
CA GLN A 117 -8.70 -7.70 -3.41
C GLN A 117 -7.89 -8.38 -4.53
N HIS A 118 -7.75 -7.71 -5.67
CA HIS A 118 -6.96 -8.13 -6.82
C HIS A 118 -5.92 -7.06 -7.12
N TYR A 119 -4.67 -7.47 -7.28
CA TYR A 119 -3.58 -6.54 -7.49
C TYR A 119 -3.08 -6.60 -8.93
N ASN A 120 -3.34 -5.53 -9.68
CA ASN A 120 -2.98 -5.38 -11.08
C ASN A 120 -2.96 -3.89 -11.45
N LEU A 121 -2.60 -3.54 -12.68
CA LEU A 121 -2.47 -2.15 -13.10
C LEU A 121 -3.77 -1.32 -12.95
N THR A 122 -4.95 -1.94 -12.92
CA THR A 122 -6.19 -1.20 -12.65
C THR A 122 -6.31 -0.77 -11.20
N THR A 123 -5.56 -1.39 -10.27
CA THR A 123 -5.48 -0.95 -8.87
C THR A 123 -4.87 0.45 -8.76
N ALA A 124 -3.91 0.81 -9.63
CA ALA A 124 -3.38 2.17 -9.70
C ALA A 124 -4.45 3.22 -10.05
N LEU A 125 -5.47 2.82 -10.82
CA LEU A 125 -6.57 3.69 -11.22
C LEU A 125 -7.68 3.79 -10.14
N ARG A 126 -7.58 3.02 -9.06
CA ARG A 126 -8.52 3.05 -7.93
C ARG A 126 -8.25 4.24 -7.04
N GLN A 127 -8.71 5.42 -7.46
CA GLN A 127 -8.38 6.70 -6.85
C GLN A 127 -9.56 7.28 -6.05
N THR A 128 -9.23 8.18 -5.12
CA THR A 128 -10.21 8.77 -4.20
C THR A 128 -11.02 9.90 -4.83
N TRP A 129 -12.31 9.99 -4.47
CA TRP A 129 -13.16 11.14 -4.76
C TRP A 129 -13.08 12.22 -3.67
N THR A 130 -12.54 11.88 -2.53
CA THR A 130 -12.56 12.70 -1.31
C THR A 130 -11.19 13.27 -0.94
N GLY A 131 -10.25 13.29 -1.89
CA GLY A 131 -8.87 13.77 -1.68
C GLY A 131 -8.79 15.21 -1.17
N PHE A 132 -9.70 16.08 -1.62
CA PHE A 132 -9.78 17.45 -1.11
C PHE A 132 -10.13 17.49 0.39
N PHE A 133 -11.10 16.70 0.83
CA PHE A 133 -11.53 16.65 2.24
C PHE A 133 -10.48 16.02 3.15
N SER A 134 -9.62 15.15 2.63
CA SER A 134 -8.51 14.60 3.41
C SER A 134 -7.36 15.58 3.62
N LEU A 135 -7.38 16.74 2.95
CA LEU A 135 -6.35 17.77 3.06
C LEU A 135 -4.93 17.28 2.67
N GLY A 136 -4.81 16.24 1.86
CA GLY A 136 -3.51 15.69 1.45
C GLY A 136 -2.57 16.70 0.77
N PHE A 137 -3.13 17.72 0.11
CA PHE A 137 -2.37 18.79 -0.51
C PHE A 137 -1.57 19.66 0.49
N VAL A 138 -1.96 19.67 1.78
CA VAL A 138 -1.29 20.46 2.84
C VAL A 138 0.16 20.03 3.01
N PHE A 139 0.49 18.77 2.74
CA PHE A 139 1.85 18.26 2.84
C PHE A 139 2.81 18.88 1.80
N ARG A 140 2.28 19.49 0.74
CA ARG A 140 3.07 20.23 -0.27
C ARG A 140 3.22 21.72 0.03
N LEU A 141 2.48 22.27 0.99
CA LEU A 141 2.57 23.71 1.33
C LEU A 141 3.98 24.16 1.67
N PRO A 142 4.85 23.38 2.37
CA PRO A 142 6.23 23.77 2.62
C PRO A 142 7.04 24.04 1.35
N LEU A 143 6.78 23.33 0.24
CA LEU A 143 7.51 23.55 -1.02
C LEU A 143 7.18 24.94 -1.60
N PHE A 144 5.90 25.35 -1.52
CA PHE A 144 5.49 26.68 -1.98
C PHE A 144 6.08 27.79 -1.12
N LEU A 145 6.16 27.59 0.21
CA LEU A 145 6.81 28.52 1.13
C LEU A 145 8.32 28.61 0.93
N ILE A 146 8.99 27.51 0.60
CA ILE A 146 10.42 27.52 0.23
C ILE A 146 10.62 28.39 -1.02
N GLY A 147 9.70 28.33 -1.99
CA GLY A 147 9.76 29.15 -3.19
C GLY A 147 9.58 28.41 -4.51
N PHE A 148 9.29 27.11 -4.47
CA PHE A 148 9.00 26.36 -5.68
C PHE A 148 7.69 26.85 -6.30
N PRO A 149 7.67 27.20 -7.60
CA PRO A 149 6.46 27.63 -8.28
C PRO A 149 5.39 26.54 -8.24
N PRO A 150 4.11 26.85 -7.96
CA PRO A 150 3.03 25.85 -7.89
C PRO A 150 2.95 24.96 -9.13
N ALA A 151 3.05 25.52 -10.34
CA ALA A 151 3.02 24.74 -11.58
C ALA A 151 4.16 23.69 -11.63
N MET A 152 5.37 24.03 -11.15
CA MET A 152 6.50 23.10 -11.09
C MET A 152 6.21 21.95 -10.12
N VAL A 153 5.70 22.25 -8.92
CA VAL A 153 5.39 21.21 -7.91
C VAL A 153 4.29 20.27 -8.40
N PHE A 154 3.21 20.81 -8.99
CA PHE A 154 2.14 19.97 -9.53
C PHE A 154 2.59 19.13 -10.73
N PHE A 155 3.46 19.67 -11.58
CA PHE A 155 4.09 18.90 -12.65
C PHE A 155 4.92 17.73 -12.09
N CYS A 156 5.76 17.98 -11.07
CA CYS A 156 6.53 16.92 -10.40
C CYS A 156 5.62 15.89 -9.72
N ALA A 157 4.54 16.33 -9.09
CA ALA A 157 3.55 15.43 -8.50
C ALA A 157 2.87 14.54 -9.56
N GLY A 158 2.57 15.10 -10.75
CA GLY A 158 2.06 14.33 -11.88
C GLY A 158 3.07 13.27 -12.36
N LEU A 159 4.35 13.61 -12.49
CA LEU A 159 5.41 12.65 -12.83
C LEU A 159 5.54 11.54 -11.77
N ASN A 160 5.40 11.88 -10.51
CA ASN A 160 5.42 10.93 -9.40
C ASN A 160 4.26 9.92 -9.53
N LEU A 161 3.04 10.37 -9.84
CA LEU A 161 1.89 9.49 -10.08
C LEU A 161 2.07 8.62 -11.33
N VAL A 162 2.65 9.16 -12.41
CA VAL A 162 2.98 8.38 -13.61
C VAL A 162 3.95 7.25 -13.28
N TYR A 163 4.99 7.55 -12.48
CA TYR A 163 5.91 6.51 -12.02
C TYR A 163 5.17 5.44 -11.20
N GLN A 164 4.31 5.81 -10.30
CA GLN A 164 3.60 4.88 -9.42
C GLN A 164 2.64 3.95 -10.17
N PHE A 165 2.23 4.26 -11.39
CA PHE A 165 1.31 3.42 -12.14
C PHE A 165 1.87 2.01 -12.38
N TRP A 166 3.09 1.89 -12.89
CA TRP A 166 3.67 0.60 -13.30
C TRP A 166 4.05 -0.33 -12.15
N ILE A 167 4.17 0.20 -10.93
CA ILE A 167 4.50 -0.63 -9.76
C ILE A 167 3.31 -1.43 -9.23
N HIS A 168 2.08 -1.16 -9.72
CA HIS A 168 0.87 -1.88 -9.33
C HIS A 168 0.67 -3.16 -10.16
N THR A 169 1.61 -4.08 -10.13
CA THR A 169 1.50 -5.33 -10.90
C THR A 169 2.13 -6.52 -10.19
N GLU A 170 1.55 -7.70 -10.42
CA GLU A 170 2.17 -8.99 -10.10
C GLU A 170 2.88 -9.63 -11.30
N VAL A 171 2.79 -9.05 -12.51
CA VAL A 171 3.44 -9.60 -13.72
C VAL A 171 4.95 -9.45 -13.64
N ILE A 172 5.41 -8.34 -13.04
CA ILE A 172 6.82 -8.05 -12.82
C ILE A 172 7.20 -8.55 -11.42
N GLY A 173 8.15 -9.47 -11.34
CA GLY A 173 8.72 -9.97 -10.09
C GLY A 173 9.62 -8.94 -9.41
N ARG A 174 10.70 -9.42 -8.77
CA ARG A 174 11.75 -8.54 -8.24
C ARG A 174 12.58 -7.99 -9.39
N THR A 175 12.96 -6.73 -9.27
CA THR A 175 13.88 -6.06 -10.21
C THR A 175 15.34 -6.21 -9.74
N PRO A 176 16.35 -5.78 -10.55
CA PRO A 176 17.73 -5.86 -10.12
C PRO A 176 17.99 -5.16 -8.79
N ARG A 177 18.84 -5.73 -7.95
CA ARG A 177 19.11 -5.24 -6.58
C ARG A 177 19.55 -3.78 -6.51
N TRP A 178 20.33 -3.32 -7.48
CA TRP A 178 20.79 -1.92 -7.53
C TRP A 178 19.62 -0.95 -7.74
N PHE A 179 18.61 -1.37 -8.52
CA PHE A 179 17.39 -0.57 -8.76
C PHE A 179 16.48 -0.59 -7.51
N GLU A 180 16.24 -1.76 -6.91
CA GLU A 180 15.49 -1.90 -5.65
C GLU A 180 16.20 -1.26 -4.43
N ALA A 181 17.49 -0.96 -4.55
CA ALA A 181 18.20 -0.23 -3.51
C ALA A 181 17.72 1.21 -3.37
N VAL A 182 17.31 1.85 -4.47
CA VAL A 182 16.97 3.27 -4.56
C VAL A 182 15.50 3.49 -4.91
N MET A 183 14.97 2.71 -5.87
CA MET A 183 13.65 2.94 -6.46
C MET A 183 12.58 2.07 -5.79
N ASN A 184 11.36 2.61 -5.68
CA ASN A 184 10.19 1.80 -5.36
C ASN A 184 9.82 0.94 -6.58
N THR A 185 9.52 -0.33 -6.35
CA THR A 185 9.32 -1.34 -7.40
C THR A 185 8.04 -2.13 -7.17
N PRO A 186 7.57 -2.94 -8.14
CA PRO A 186 6.42 -3.79 -7.91
C PRO A 186 6.53 -4.69 -6.67
N SER A 187 7.72 -5.24 -6.37
CA SER A 187 7.92 -6.07 -5.17
C SER A 187 7.73 -5.28 -3.87
N HIS A 188 8.21 -4.05 -3.83
CA HIS A 188 8.04 -3.17 -2.67
C HIS A 188 6.58 -2.73 -2.49
N HIS A 189 5.91 -2.43 -3.60
CA HIS A 189 4.55 -1.90 -3.55
C HIS A 189 3.49 -3.00 -3.32
N ARG A 190 3.77 -4.25 -3.74
CA ARG A 190 2.99 -5.43 -3.32
C ARG A 190 2.98 -5.60 -1.80
N VAL A 191 4.12 -5.42 -1.14
CA VAL A 191 4.23 -5.41 0.33
C VAL A 191 3.39 -4.30 0.94
N HIS A 192 3.43 -3.09 0.34
CA HIS A 192 2.64 -1.96 0.80
C HIS A 192 1.12 -2.24 0.77
N HIS A 193 0.62 -2.87 -0.30
CA HIS A 193 -0.79 -3.23 -0.45
C HIS A 193 -1.21 -4.49 0.31
N ALA A 194 -0.28 -5.17 1.00
CA ALA A 194 -0.58 -6.44 1.63
C ALA A 194 -1.20 -6.29 3.02
N THR A 195 -2.15 -7.18 3.32
CA THR A 195 -2.81 -7.29 4.63
C THR A 195 -2.13 -8.24 5.61
N ASN A 196 -1.05 -8.91 5.19
CA ASN A 196 -0.25 -9.77 6.05
C ASN A 196 0.27 -8.97 7.26
N ALA A 197 0.21 -9.53 8.46
CA ALA A 197 0.61 -8.83 9.67
C ALA A 197 2.05 -8.26 9.61
N ARG A 198 2.98 -8.97 8.94
CA ARG A 198 4.35 -8.52 8.70
C ARG A 198 4.40 -7.22 7.89
N TYR A 199 3.54 -7.11 6.87
CA TYR A 199 3.58 -6.07 5.83
C TYR A 199 2.73 -4.84 6.14
N LEU A 200 1.77 -4.93 7.09
CA LEU A 200 0.96 -3.78 7.46
C LEU A 200 1.84 -2.56 7.75
N ASP A 201 1.45 -1.40 7.26
CA ASP A 201 2.14 -0.12 7.49
C ASP A 201 3.64 -0.16 7.13
N LYS A 202 3.96 -0.66 5.94
CA LYS A 202 5.31 -0.72 5.37
C LYS A 202 5.33 -0.13 3.94
N ASN A 203 6.51 0.31 3.49
CA ASN A 203 6.85 0.72 2.14
C ASN A 203 5.95 1.85 1.57
N TYR A 204 5.97 3.02 2.21
CA TYR A 204 5.13 4.18 1.85
C TYR A 204 5.65 5.01 0.68
N ALA A 205 6.85 4.74 0.16
CA ALA A 205 7.48 5.54 -0.89
C ALA A 205 6.63 5.60 -2.16
N GLY A 206 6.64 6.76 -2.82
CA GLY A 206 6.13 6.92 -4.18
C GLY A 206 7.14 6.40 -5.21
N VAL A 207 8.25 7.11 -5.35
CA VAL A 207 9.32 6.83 -6.32
C VAL A 207 10.56 6.27 -5.66
N PHE A 208 11.06 6.89 -4.58
CA PHE A 208 12.33 6.53 -3.95
C PHE A 208 12.11 5.74 -2.66
N ILE A 209 12.37 4.41 -2.69
CA ILE A 209 12.29 3.53 -1.51
C ILE A 209 13.30 3.91 -0.42
N VAL A 210 14.21 4.81 -0.73
CA VAL A 210 15.19 5.36 0.20
C VAL A 210 14.54 5.96 1.44
N TRP A 211 13.37 6.61 1.29
CA TRP A 211 12.63 7.17 2.42
C TRP A 211 12.23 6.10 3.43
N ASP A 212 11.68 4.98 2.95
CA ASP A 212 11.31 3.86 3.85
C ASP A 212 12.52 3.29 4.58
N LYS A 213 13.66 3.19 3.90
CA LYS A 213 14.91 2.73 4.51
C LYS A 213 15.43 3.71 5.56
N MET A 214 15.40 5.02 5.26
CA MET A 214 15.84 6.07 6.18
C MET A 214 14.96 6.17 7.42
N PHE A 215 13.65 5.99 7.27
CA PHE A 215 12.70 6.14 8.39
C PHE A 215 12.25 4.81 9.01
N GLY A 216 12.88 3.68 8.66
CA GLY A 216 12.65 2.36 9.27
C GLY A 216 11.31 1.71 8.93
N THR A 217 10.69 2.11 7.82
CA THR A 217 9.41 1.57 7.35
C THR A 217 9.55 0.57 6.20
N PHE A 218 10.78 0.28 5.78
CA PHE A 218 11.06 -0.70 4.73
C PHE A 218 10.83 -2.14 5.20
N GLU A 219 10.18 -2.95 4.36
CA GLU A 219 10.07 -4.41 4.50
C GLU A 219 10.18 -5.05 3.10
N PRO A 220 11.08 -6.02 2.88
CA PRO A 220 11.17 -6.70 1.60
C PRO A 220 10.02 -7.70 1.42
N GLU A 221 9.61 -7.94 0.18
CA GLU A 221 8.72 -9.05 -0.17
C GLU A 221 9.42 -10.38 0.10
N ARG A 222 8.73 -11.32 0.75
CA ARG A 222 9.26 -12.63 1.10
C ARG A 222 8.54 -13.74 0.35
N ASP A 223 9.28 -14.78 -0.02
CA ASP A 223 8.73 -15.92 -0.74
C ASP A 223 7.91 -16.85 0.17
N ASP A 224 8.24 -16.87 1.48
CA ASP A 224 7.55 -17.62 2.53
C ASP A 224 6.28 -16.94 3.07
N ASP A 225 6.06 -15.66 2.76
CA ASP A 225 4.86 -14.90 3.18
C ASP A 225 4.34 -14.04 2.03
N ARG A 226 3.67 -14.68 1.06
CA ARG A 226 3.18 -13.99 -0.14
C ARG A 226 2.14 -12.93 0.21
N PRO A 227 2.18 -11.74 -0.42
CA PRO A 227 1.21 -10.66 -0.23
C PRO A 227 -0.23 -11.12 -0.45
N ARG A 228 -1.13 -10.76 0.47
CA ARG A 228 -2.58 -10.88 0.38
C ARG A 228 -3.18 -9.50 0.33
N TYR A 229 -4.00 -9.23 -0.67
CA TYR A 229 -4.49 -7.89 -0.96
C TYR A 229 -5.89 -7.62 -0.40
N GLY A 230 -6.23 -6.35 -0.36
CA GLY A 230 -7.46 -5.83 0.24
C GLY A 230 -7.18 -4.99 1.48
N ILE A 231 -8.18 -4.92 2.35
CA ILE A 231 -8.09 -4.29 3.67
C ILE A 231 -8.32 -5.34 4.76
N VAL A 232 -7.92 -5.06 5.99
CA VAL A 232 -8.04 -6.02 7.11
C VAL A 232 -9.46 -6.60 7.24
N HIS A 233 -10.46 -5.77 7.01
CA HIS A 233 -11.87 -6.18 6.92
C HIS A 233 -12.40 -5.80 5.54
N ASN A 234 -12.32 -6.73 4.60
CA ASN A 234 -12.73 -6.50 3.22
C ASN A 234 -14.18 -6.05 3.07
N LEU A 235 -14.42 -5.23 2.06
CA LEU A 235 -15.79 -4.85 1.69
C LEU A 235 -16.57 -6.08 1.21
N PRO A 236 -17.88 -6.18 1.53
CA PRO A 236 -18.70 -7.34 1.20
C PRO A 236 -19.03 -7.44 -0.29
N ASP A 237 -18.85 -6.38 -1.04
CA ASP A 237 -19.17 -6.27 -2.46
C ASP A 237 -18.28 -5.26 -3.20
N PHE A 238 -18.46 -5.17 -4.51
CA PHE A 238 -17.76 -4.24 -5.40
C PHE A 238 -18.53 -2.93 -5.64
N SER A 239 -19.38 -2.50 -4.69
CA SER A 239 -20.12 -1.24 -4.82
C SER A 239 -19.19 -0.04 -4.83
N ILE A 240 -19.26 0.76 -5.90
CA ILE A 240 -18.43 1.95 -6.11
C ILE A 240 -18.65 2.97 -4.97
N LEU A 241 -19.90 3.25 -4.63
CA LEU A 241 -20.25 4.22 -3.57
C LEU A 241 -19.78 3.73 -2.19
N ARG A 242 -19.91 2.42 -1.94
CA ARG A 242 -19.40 1.84 -0.69
C ARG A 242 -17.87 1.96 -0.65
N ALA A 243 -17.19 1.60 -1.71
CA ALA A 243 -15.74 1.76 -1.78
C ALA A 243 -15.31 3.22 -1.56
N ALA A 244 -16.02 4.19 -2.16
CA ALA A 244 -15.69 5.61 -2.05
C ALA A 244 -15.93 6.20 -0.66
N PHE A 245 -16.94 5.73 0.11
CA PHE A 245 -17.43 6.46 1.28
C PHE A 245 -17.52 5.64 2.58
N HIS A 246 -17.24 4.32 2.58
CA HIS A 246 -17.45 3.45 3.74
C HIS A 246 -16.73 3.94 5.00
N GLU A 247 -15.50 4.40 4.87
CA GLU A 247 -14.70 4.82 6.02
C GLU A 247 -15.12 6.21 6.54
N TRP A 248 -15.49 7.14 5.66
CA TRP A 248 -16.11 8.41 6.05
C TRP A 248 -17.41 8.18 6.83
N TRP A 249 -18.22 7.25 6.37
CA TRP A 249 -19.44 6.84 7.07
C TRP A 249 -19.11 6.16 8.41
N GLY A 250 -18.04 5.35 8.45
CA GLY A 250 -17.50 4.76 9.67
C GLY A 250 -17.13 5.83 10.70
N ILE A 251 -16.34 6.84 10.30
CA ILE A 251 -15.96 7.97 11.14
C ILE A 251 -17.21 8.68 11.68
N ALA A 252 -18.17 9.04 10.80
CA ALA A 252 -19.37 9.74 11.20
C ALA A 252 -20.18 8.97 12.27
N LYS A 253 -20.36 7.65 12.09
CA LYS A 253 -21.04 6.79 13.07
C LYS A 253 -20.31 6.74 14.41
N ASP A 254 -19.00 6.54 14.37
CA ASP A 254 -18.18 6.40 15.59
C ASP A 254 -18.12 7.71 16.38
N VAL A 255 -17.95 8.86 15.70
CA VAL A 255 -17.96 10.20 16.33
C VAL A 255 -19.32 10.50 16.96
N ARG A 256 -20.41 10.09 16.31
CA ARG A 256 -21.78 10.28 16.86
C ARG A 256 -21.99 9.43 18.11
N ALA A 257 -21.48 8.18 18.12
CA ALA A 257 -21.67 7.23 19.22
C ALA A 257 -20.63 7.42 20.37
N ALA A 258 -19.59 8.21 20.14
CA ALA A 258 -18.47 8.34 21.09
C ALA A 258 -18.90 9.00 22.42
N PRO A 259 -18.41 8.49 23.57
CA PRO A 259 -18.84 8.93 24.90
C PRO A 259 -18.38 10.35 25.30
N GLY A 260 -17.48 10.98 24.52
CA GLY A 260 -17.00 12.33 24.81
C GLY A 260 -16.01 12.85 23.77
N LEU A 261 -15.55 14.09 23.93
CA LEU A 261 -14.69 14.79 22.96
C LEU A 261 -13.38 14.04 22.68
N LYS A 262 -12.71 13.52 23.72
CA LYS A 262 -11.46 12.75 23.57
C LYS A 262 -11.67 11.53 22.66
N ALA A 263 -12.75 10.79 22.87
CA ALA A 263 -13.09 9.63 22.03
C ALA A 263 -13.44 10.05 20.60
N ARG A 264 -14.17 11.16 20.41
CA ARG A 264 -14.49 11.71 19.07
C ARG A 264 -13.22 12.05 18.30
N LEU A 265 -12.29 12.77 18.93
CA LEU A 265 -10.99 13.10 18.32
C LEU A 265 -10.17 11.83 18.06
N GLY A 266 -10.20 10.84 18.94
CA GLY A 266 -9.56 9.54 18.73
C GLY A 266 -10.12 8.80 17.51
N TYR A 267 -11.44 8.81 17.31
CA TYR A 267 -12.06 8.20 16.13
C TYR A 267 -11.77 8.94 14.82
N MET A 268 -11.45 10.22 14.85
CA MET A 268 -11.08 11.01 13.67
C MET A 268 -9.59 10.92 13.37
N PHE A 269 -8.73 11.07 14.38
CA PHE A 269 -7.30 11.31 14.22
C PHE A 269 -6.41 10.21 14.81
N GLY A 270 -6.97 9.24 15.53
CA GLY A 270 -6.26 8.04 15.93
C GLY A 270 -5.94 7.13 14.75
N PRO A 271 -5.14 6.08 14.95
CA PRO A 271 -4.82 5.14 13.86
C PRO A 271 -6.08 4.39 13.37
N PRO A 272 -6.11 3.98 12.09
CA PRO A 272 -7.18 3.10 11.58
C PRO A 272 -7.37 1.88 12.49
N GLY A 273 -8.64 1.54 12.78
CA GLY A 273 -8.96 0.46 13.70
C GLY A 273 -8.89 0.81 15.20
N TRP A 274 -8.56 2.03 15.56
CA TRP A 274 -8.60 2.48 16.96
C TRP A 274 -10.06 2.55 17.48
N SER A 275 -10.26 2.16 18.73
CA SER A 275 -11.51 2.38 19.48
C SER A 275 -11.21 2.82 20.90
N HIS A 276 -12.14 3.59 21.49
CA HIS A 276 -11.97 4.13 22.83
C HIS A 276 -11.98 3.07 23.95
N ASP A 277 -12.55 1.92 23.66
CA ASP A 277 -12.70 0.76 24.56
C ASP A 277 -11.73 -0.40 24.22
N GLY A 278 -10.87 -0.24 23.20
CA GLY A 278 -9.96 -1.28 22.76
C GLY A 278 -10.62 -2.46 22.05
N SER A 279 -11.89 -2.35 21.66
CA SER A 279 -12.66 -3.44 20.99
C SER A 279 -12.25 -3.71 19.55
N ARG A 280 -11.44 -2.85 18.94
CA ARG A 280 -10.98 -2.97 17.56
C ARG A 280 -9.46 -3.11 17.49
N ASP A 281 -8.99 -3.59 16.35
CA ASP A 281 -7.57 -3.83 16.09
C ASP A 281 -6.97 -2.75 15.20
N THR A 282 -5.88 -2.17 15.67
CA THR A 282 -4.96 -1.36 14.87
C THR A 282 -3.90 -2.26 14.21
N SER A 283 -3.19 -1.75 13.20
CA SER A 283 -2.04 -2.45 12.62
C SER A 283 -1.00 -2.84 13.69
N GLU A 284 -0.82 -2.02 14.71
CA GLU A 284 0.13 -2.28 15.80
C GLU A 284 -0.31 -3.46 16.68
N THR A 285 -1.60 -3.53 17.03
CA THR A 285 -2.12 -4.65 17.83
C THR A 285 -2.11 -5.97 17.05
N ILE A 286 -2.38 -5.92 15.73
CA ILE A 286 -2.28 -7.08 14.84
C ILE A 286 -0.82 -7.58 14.77
N LYS A 287 0.14 -6.67 14.57
CA LYS A 287 1.58 -7.00 14.54
C LYS A 287 2.08 -7.57 15.86
N ALA A 288 1.71 -6.96 16.97
CA ALA A 288 2.11 -7.43 18.30
C ALA A 288 1.63 -8.87 18.55
N ARG A 289 0.38 -9.18 18.21
CA ARG A 289 -0.15 -10.55 18.32
C ARG A 289 0.55 -11.53 17.36
N TRP A 290 0.88 -11.10 16.16
CA TRP A 290 1.62 -11.92 15.22
C TRP A 290 3.03 -12.23 15.74
N LEU A 291 3.78 -11.24 16.24
CA LEU A 291 5.11 -11.43 16.82
C LEU A 291 5.09 -12.36 18.04
N ALA A 292 4.09 -12.20 18.92
CA ALA A 292 3.92 -13.07 20.09
C ALA A 292 3.68 -14.55 19.69
N ARG A 293 2.94 -14.80 18.61
CA ARG A 293 2.76 -16.17 18.08
C ARG A 293 4.06 -16.73 17.50
N GLN A 294 4.83 -15.92 16.79
CA GLN A 294 6.13 -16.34 16.22
C GLN A 294 7.13 -16.72 17.33
N SER A 295 7.21 -15.95 18.41
CA SER A 295 8.08 -16.25 19.54
C SER A 295 7.63 -17.52 20.30
N ALA A 296 6.33 -17.74 20.45
CA ALA A 296 5.80 -18.93 21.10
C ALA A 296 6.07 -20.20 20.27
N SER A 297 5.94 -20.16 18.94
CA SER A 297 6.27 -21.30 18.07
C SER A 297 7.77 -21.61 18.09
N ALA A 298 8.62 -20.58 18.03
CA ALA A 298 10.06 -20.77 18.10
C ALA A 298 10.54 -21.39 19.45
N SER A 299 9.87 -21.06 20.55
CA SER A 299 10.15 -21.67 21.85
C SER A 299 9.73 -23.14 21.90
N ALA A 300 8.56 -23.48 21.34
CA ALA A 300 8.08 -24.87 21.30
C ALA A 300 8.96 -25.79 20.42
N ASP A 301 9.47 -25.26 19.30
CA ASP A 301 10.40 -26.00 18.43
C ASP A 301 11.76 -26.21 19.10
N GLY A 302 12.26 -25.21 19.85
CA GLY A 302 13.50 -25.30 20.63
C GLY A 302 13.43 -26.34 21.76
N ASP A 303 12.30 -26.45 22.45
CA ASP A 303 12.07 -27.43 23.52
C ASP A 303 11.96 -28.86 22.96
N ASN A 304 11.38 -29.06 21.76
CA ASN A 304 11.35 -30.33 21.08
C ASN A 304 12.73 -30.79 20.61
N GLU A 305 13.56 -29.90 20.05
CA GLU A 305 14.93 -30.24 19.68
C GLU A 305 15.82 -30.52 20.90
N ALA A 306 15.57 -29.89 22.03
CA ALA A 306 16.30 -30.15 23.29
C ALA A 306 15.90 -31.50 23.90
N SER A 307 14.63 -31.90 23.80
CA SER A 307 14.16 -33.19 24.29
C SER A 307 14.68 -34.39 23.45
N ASP A 308 14.84 -34.19 22.13
CA ASP A 308 15.33 -35.23 21.23
C ASP A 308 16.86 -35.46 21.35
N ARG A 309 17.61 -34.49 21.91
CA ARG A 309 19.05 -34.63 22.22
C ARG A 309 19.32 -35.29 23.57
N GLY A 310 18.35 -35.62 24.36
CA GLY A 310 18.48 -36.12 25.75
C GLY A 310 18.45 -37.62 25.91
N GLU A 311 18.13 -38.44 24.92
CA GLU A 311 18.27 -39.91 25.01
C GLU A 311 19.52 -40.41 24.33
N PRO A 312 20.47 -41.06 25.08
CA PRO A 312 21.58 -41.78 24.45
C PRO A 312 21.04 -43.01 23.73
N TRP A 313 21.29 -43.06 22.42
CA TRP A 313 20.92 -44.18 21.56
C TRP A 313 21.32 -45.55 22.18
N LYS A 314 20.36 -46.30 22.70
CA LYS A 314 20.55 -47.66 23.16
C LYS A 314 20.66 -48.54 21.92
N LYS A 315 21.85 -49.15 21.71
CA LYS A 315 22.05 -50.17 20.70
C LYS A 315 21.03 -51.31 20.91
N PRO A 316 20.41 -51.80 19.83
CA PRO A 316 19.56 -53.00 19.93
C PRO A 316 20.44 -54.20 20.31
N THR A 317 20.08 -54.86 21.40
CA THR A 317 20.64 -56.16 21.76
C THR A 317 20.19 -57.20 20.74
N SER A 318 21.15 -57.82 20.05
CA SER A 318 20.91 -58.97 19.17
C SER A 318 20.38 -60.15 19.97
N SER A 319 19.17 -60.63 19.69
CA SER A 319 18.76 -62.00 19.98
C SER A 319 18.29 -62.65 18.70
N SER A 320 19.00 -63.76 18.41
CA SER A 320 18.85 -64.67 17.30
C SER A 320 17.54 -65.45 17.38
N SER A 321 16.98 -65.80 16.25
CA SER A 321 16.58 -67.15 15.81
C SER A 321 15.30 -67.20 14.98
N GLY A 322 15.48 -67.63 13.75
CA GLY A 322 14.73 -68.68 13.10
C GLY A 322 13.59 -68.30 12.11
N PRO A 323 13.38 -69.17 11.11
CA PRO A 323 13.07 -68.70 9.77
C PRO A 323 11.58 -68.83 9.33
N ASP A 324 11.27 -68.14 8.26
CA ASP A 324 10.21 -68.21 7.25
C ASP A 324 9.06 -69.26 7.39
N PRO A 325 7.86 -69.06 6.81
CA PRO A 325 7.72 -69.00 5.35
C PRO A 325 6.61 -68.08 4.74
N GLU A 326 6.91 -67.66 3.50
CA GLU A 326 6.02 -67.60 2.31
C GLU A 326 4.51 -67.27 2.44
N ALA A 327 4.10 -66.20 1.81
CA ALA A 327 2.86 -66.15 1.02
C ALA A 327 2.83 -64.94 0.06
N ALA A 328 2.47 -65.23 -1.18
CA ALA A 328 2.43 -64.40 -2.36
C ALA A 328 1.26 -63.36 -2.38
N PRO A 329 1.30 -62.35 -3.30
CA PRO A 329 0.32 -61.26 -3.37
C PRO A 329 -0.92 -61.61 -4.21
N PRO A 330 -2.05 -60.93 -4.01
CA PRO A 330 -3.10 -60.86 -5.03
C PRO A 330 -3.05 -59.57 -5.83
N ARG A 331 -3.44 -59.77 -7.10
CA ARG A 331 -3.52 -58.81 -8.21
C ARG A 331 -4.66 -57.83 -8.05
N ALA A 332 -4.51 -56.74 -8.84
CA ALA A 332 -5.43 -55.64 -9.13
C ALA A 332 -6.88 -56.05 -9.48
N ALA A 333 -7.78 -55.14 -9.15
CA ALA A 333 -8.91 -54.73 -9.96
C ALA A 333 -9.10 -53.19 -9.76
#